data_5a49b87eb81fb664b77002635799a25f
#
_entry.id   5a49b87eb81fb664b77002635799a25f
#
_cell.length_a   1.000
_cell.length_b   1.000
_cell.length_c   1.000
_cell.angle_alpha   90.00
_cell.angle_beta   90.00
_cell.angle_gamma   90.00
#
_symmetry.space_group_name_H-M   'P 1'
#
loop_
_entity.id
_entity.type
_entity.pdbx_description
1 polymer ?
#
loop_
_entity_poly.entity_id
_entity_poly.type
_entity_poly.pdbx_seq_one_letter_code
_entity_poly.pdbx_strand_id
1 'polypeptide(L)'
;MNALIDRLSPEEATWSSVFASVTLTDDVERHFKAARGCANFYGHGIKPFTALPPAPLPQRLRVGFVSADFHHHATTILMAELLEKMDKSRFEVHLYSHGPDDGSPMRQRIKAAADAFNEVGAISDHAAATKIREDHIDVLVDLKGHTVNCRLGIFARRPAPVQVSYLGFPGTTGASYIDYFIGDAVVSPLAEAAHFSEKLAMMPVCYQPNDQLRPLPQPTTRAEHGLPDDALVLCGFNQPFKLSPEVFDVWCAFLHQRPNAVLWLLQWNDATPAVLRQEAQRRGIAPERLVFAPKVHSAQHISRFALADIYIDTWPCNGHTTVSDALWAGVPVVTYAGHSFASRVAASLLNAVGLRELATYDLASYKAKVLALAADAGQREAIRTHLQAARQTAPLFDSDRYAQDFSDLLWRMAERHAQGLAPDHLLAV
;
A
#
# COMPACT_ATOMS: atom_id res chain seq x y z
N MET A 1 11.97 -10.63 17.96
CA MET A 1 12.33 -9.86 16.75
C MET A 1 12.68 -8.41 17.06
N ASN A 2 11.90 -7.66 17.88
CA ASN A 2 12.26 -6.28 18.29
C ASN A 2 13.68 -6.19 18.88
N ALA A 3 14.07 -7.12 19.77
CA ALA A 3 15.43 -7.20 20.33
C ALA A 3 16.52 -7.55 19.29
N LEU A 4 16.13 -8.11 18.13
CA LEU A 4 17.06 -8.39 17.04
C LEU A 4 17.29 -7.12 16.20
N ILE A 5 16.21 -6.38 15.90
CA ILE A 5 16.30 -5.10 15.18
C ILE A 5 17.13 -4.08 15.97
N ASP A 6 16.98 -4.05 17.31
CA ASP A 6 17.76 -3.18 18.18
C ASP A 6 19.25 -3.55 18.26
N ARG A 7 19.62 -4.80 17.91
CA ARG A 7 21.00 -5.29 17.90
C ARG A 7 21.66 -5.30 16.54
N LEU A 8 20.87 -5.18 15.45
CA LEU A 8 21.44 -5.10 14.11
C LEU A 8 22.26 -3.82 13.98
N SER A 9 23.52 -3.97 13.60
CA SER A 9 24.28 -2.82 13.11
C SER A 9 23.62 -2.28 11.83
N PRO A 10 23.83 -1.01 11.47
CA PRO A 10 23.34 -0.47 10.20
C PRO A 10 23.75 -1.30 8.97
N GLU A 11 24.85 -2.06 9.09
CA GLU A 11 25.41 -2.92 8.03
C GLU A 11 24.68 -4.27 7.89
N GLU A 12 23.97 -4.71 8.94
CA GLU A 12 23.24 -5.98 8.98
C GLU A 12 21.75 -5.82 8.61
N ALA A 13 21.25 -4.58 8.52
CA ALA A 13 19.86 -4.31 8.13
C ALA A 13 19.67 -4.59 6.64
N THR A 14 18.92 -5.64 6.34
CA THR A 14 18.48 -5.97 4.97
C THR A 14 17.05 -5.48 4.73
N TRP A 15 16.61 -5.43 3.47
CA TRP A 15 15.22 -5.07 3.13
C TRP A 15 14.19 -5.91 3.92
N SER A 16 14.48 -7.19 4.19
CA SER A 16 13.57 -8.07 4.93
C SER A 16 13.41 -7.66 6.39
N SER A 17 14.45 -7.14 7.03
CA SER A 17 14.34 -6.60 8.40
C SER A 17 13.58 -5.28 8.44
N VAL A 18 13.73 -4.43 7.42
CA VAL A 18 12.96 -3.18 7.30
C VAL A 18 11.47 -3.49 7.09
N PHE A 19 11.14 -4.40 6.16
CA PHE A 19 9.75 -4.81 5.93
C PHE A 19 9.14 -5.48 7.16
N ALA A 20 9.92 -6.33 7.87
CA ALA A 20 9.47 -6.92 9.12
C ALA A 20 9.21 -5.86 10.20
N SER A 21 10.00 -4.79 10.28
CA SER A 21 9.78 -3.73 11.27
C SER A 21 8.40 -3.09 11.13
N VAL A 22 7.98 -2.72 9.90
CA VAL A 22 6.66 -2.08 9.66
C VAL A 22 5.47 -3.02 9.85
N THR A 23 5.69 -4.32 9.89
CA THR A 23 4.63 -5.31 10.12
C THR A 23 4.54 -5.79 11.57
N LEU A 24 5.58 -5.55 12.38
CA LEU A 24 5.69 -6.07 13.75
C LEU A 24 5.62 -5.01 14.84
N THR A 25 5.80 -3.75 14.49
CA THR A 25 5.76 -2.63 15.44
C THR A 25 5.18 -1.38 14.79
N ASP A 26 4.62 -0.50 15.60
CA ASP A 26 4.14 0.83 15.20
C ASP A 26 5.13 1.95 15.60
N ASP A 27 6.37 1.58 15.90
CA ASP A 27 7.43 2.49 16.35
C ASP A 27 8.12 3.16 15.14
N VAL A 28 7.77 4.40 14.88
CA VAL A 28 8.26 5.17 13.71
C VAL A 28 9.78 5.44 13.76
N GLU A 29 10.36 5.58 14.95
CA GLU A 29 11.82 5.76 15.09
C GLU A 29 12.57 4.50 14.70
N ARG A 30 12.05 3.33 15.09
CA ARG A 30 12.61 2.04 14.68
C ARG A 30 12.50 1.81 13.19
N HIS A 31 11.35 2.17 12.59
CA HIS A 31 11.16 2.10 11.13
C HIS A 31 12.21 2.96 10.42
N PHE A 32 12.37 4.21 10.85
CA PHE A 32 13.35 5.13 10.27
C PHE A 32 14.79 4.64 10.43
N LYS A 33 15.16 4.17 11.62
CA LYS A 33 16.50 3.62 11.90
C LYS A 33 16.81 2.41 11.02
N ALA A 34 15.87 1.45 10.91
CA ALA A 34 16.02 0.27 10.07
C ALA A 34 16.13 0.62 8.59
N ALA A 35 15.25 1.51 8.10
CA ALA A 35 15.25 1.97 6.71
C ALA A 35 16.56 2.67 6.35
N ARG A 36 17.06 3.58 7.21
CA ARG A 36 18.32 4.31 7.00
C ARG A 36 19.52 3.37 6.98
N GLY A 37 19.57 2.37 7.88
CA GLY A 37 20.62 1.36 7.88
C GLY A 37 20.66 0.57 6.58
N CYS A 38 19.51 0.11 6.12
CA CYS A 38 19.37 -0.63 4.86
C CYS A 38 19.72 0.25 3.63
N ALA A 39 19.27 1.50 3.59
CA ALA A 39 19.59 2.42 2.50
C ALA A 39 21.09 2.73 2.43
N ASN A 40 21.75 2.90 3.58
CA ASN A 40 23.21 3.08 3.66
C ASN A 40 23.95 1.84 3.14
N PHE A 41 23.49 0.63 3.47
CA PHE A 41 24.05 -0.61 2.94
C PHE A 41 23.95 -0.66 1.40
N TYR A 42 22.77 -0.40 0.83
CA TYR A 42 22.59 -0.38 -0.63
C TYR A 42 23.35 0.75 -1.32
N GLY A 43 23.57 1.88 -0.65
CA GLY A 43 24.33 3.01 -1.18
C GLY A 43 25.85 2.92 -0.96
N HIS A 44 26.31 1.96 -0.13
CA HIS A 44 27.72 1.86 0.24
C HIS A 44 28.64 1.64 -0.98
N GLY A 45 29.66 2.46 -1.10
CA GLY A 45 30.64 2.37 -2.19
C GLY A 45 30.09 2.76 -3.58
N ILE A 46 28.82 3.15 -3.68
CA ILE A 46 28.24 3.61 -4.94
C ILE A 46 28.61 5.07 -5.17
N LYS A 47 29.25 5.34 -6.31
CA LYS A 47 29.53 6.69 -6.77
C LYS A 47 28.35 7.18 -7.61
N PRO A 48 27.66 8.26 -7.19
CA PRO A 48 26.58 8.83 -8.00
C PRO A 48 27.12 9.44 -9.30
N PHE A 49 26.27 9.51 -10.31
CA PHE A 49 26.57 10.28 -11.52
C PHE A 49 26.70 11.76 -11.20
N THR A 50 27.41 12.49 -12.07
CA THR A 50 27.48 13.95 -11.96
C THR A 50 26.06 14.53 -11.95
N ALA A 51 25.78 15.40 -10.98
CA ALA A 51 24.48 16.04 -10.88
C ALA A 51 24.10 16.75 -12.19
N LEU A 52 22.84 16.63 -12.59
CA LEU A 52 22.30 17.42 -13.69
C LEU A 52 22.06 18.85 -13.20
N PRO A 53 22.54 19.88 -13.92
CA PRO A 53 22.22 21.25 -13.57
C PRO A 53 20.72 21.51 -13.75
N PRO A 54 20.15 22.48 -13.03
CA PRO A 54 18.83 22.99 -13.33
C PRO A 54 18.68 23.38 -14.79
N ALA A 55 17.59 22.98 -15.41
CA ALA A 55 17.27 23.30 -16.80
C ALA A 55 15.78 23.69 -16.90
N PRO A 56 15.38 24.50 -17.88
CA PRO A 56 13.97 24.79 -18.13
C PRO A 56 13.15 23.49 -18.29
N LEU A 57 11.94 23.51 -17.80
CA LEU A 57 11.05 22.35 -17.95
C LEU A 57 10.81 22.06 -19.44
N PRO A 58 10.83 20.78 -19.85
CA PRO A 58 10.47 20.38 -21.18
C PRO A 58 8.95 20.56 -21.41
N GLN A 59 8.53 20.56 -22.67
CA GLN A 59 7.10 20.56 -22.98
C GLN A 59 6.38 19.33 -22.43
N ARG A 60 7.04 18.16 -22.49
CA ARG A 60 6.58 16.91 -21.88
C ARG A 60 7.62 16.44 -20.88
N LEU A 61 7.19 16.25 -19.63
CA LEU A 61 8.03 15.73 -18.55
C LEU A 61 8.21 14.22 -18.72
N ARG A 62 9.46 13.73 -18.77
CA ARG A 62 9.74 12.30 -18.80
C ARG A 62 9.75 11.73 -17.40
N VAL A 63 8.76 10.86 -17.12
CA VAL A 63 8.62 10.21 -15.82
C VAL A 63 8.96 8.73 -15.95
N GLY A 64 9.97 8.30 -15.21
CA GLY A 64 10.38 6.91 -15.14
C GLY A 64 9.83 6.22 -13.88
N PHE A 65 9.24 5.05 -14.02
CA PHE A 65 8.83 4.23 -12.88
C PHE A 65 9.66 2.93 -12.86
N VAL A 66 10.27 2.62 -11.71
CA VAL A 66 11.11 1.44 -11.53
C VAL A 66 10.39 0.45 -10.62
N SER A 67 10.17 -0.78 -11.09
CA SER A 67 9.52 -1.82 -10.28
C SER A 67 9.83 -3.24 -10.74
N ALA A 68 9.80 -4.17 -9.78
CA ALA A 68 9.70 -5.61 -10.05
C ALA A 68 8.24 -6.06 -10.28
N ASP A 69 7.26 -5.20 -10.03
CA ASP A 69 5.86 -5.59 -9.88
C ASP A 69 5.00 -5.27 -11.12
N PHE A 70 5.60 -4.95 -12.28
CA PHE A 70 4.88 -4.74 -13.53
C PHE A 70 4.36 -6.05 -14.15
N HIS A 71 3.58 -6.78 -13.36
CA HIS A 71 2.89 -8.03 -13.68
C HIS A 71 1.59 -8.10 -12.88
N HIS A 72 0.92 -9.26 -12.79
CA HIS A 72 -0.29 -9.38 -11.95
C HIS A 72 0.06 -9.28 -10.47
N HIS A 73 0.19 -8.07 -9.98
CA HIS A 73 0.59 -7.71 -8.62
C HIS A 73 -0.24 -6.54 -8.08
N ALA A 74 -0.38 -6.43 -6.75
CA ALA A 74 -1.15 -5.37 -6.09
C ALA A 74 -0.76 -3.96 -6.55
N THR A 75 0.54 -3.66 -6.63
CA THR A 75 1.05 -2.37 -7.11
C THR A 75 0.55 -2.03 -8.51
N THR A 76 0.63 -2.99 -9.43
CA THR A 76 0.19 -2.80 -10.82
C THR A 76 -1.33 -2.65 -10.92
N ILE A 77 -2.09 -3.44 -10.14
CA ILE A 77 -3.56 -3.34 -10.08
C ILE A 77 -3.99 -1.93 -9.62
N LEU A 78 -3.29 -1.36 -8.66
CA LEU A 78 -3.58 0.00 -8.19
C LEU A 78 -3.18 1.08 -9.20
N MET A 79 -2.06 0.90 -9.93
CA MET A 79 -1.47 1.94 -10.76
C MET A 79 -1.94 1.94 -12.22
N ALA A 80 -2.54 0.85 -12.70
CA ALA A 80 -2.80 0.69 -14.13
C ALA A 80 -3.60 1.88 -14.72
N GLU A 81 -4.72 2.22 -14.12
CA GLU A 81 -5.58 3.31 -14.59
C GLU A 81 -4.93 4.69 -14.39
N LEU A 82 -4.14 4.89 -13.33
CA LEU A 82 -3.34 6.11 -13.16
C LEU A 82 -2.43 6.34 -14.37
N LEU A 83 -1.66 5.31 -14.80
CA LEU A 83 -0.75 5.43 -15.93
C LEU A 83 -1.49 5.64 -17.26
N GLU A 84 -2.68 5.04 -17.43
CA GLU A 84 -3.54 5.24 -18.59
C GLU A 84 -4.07 6.67 -18.70
N LYS A 85 -4.36 7.30 -17.53
CA LYS A 85 -4.97 8.62 -17.42
C LYS A 85 -3.97 9.78 -17.30
N MET A 86 -2.68 9.51 -17.14
CA MET A 86 -1.67 10.57 -17.20
C MET A 86 -1.72 11.28 -18.56
N ASP A 87 -1.80 12.62 -18.53
CA ASP A 87 -1.93 13.45 -19.74
C ASP A 87 -0.69 13.31 -20.65
N LYS A 88 -0.83 12.59 -21.74
CA LYS A 88 0.23 12.34 -22.73
C LYS A 88 0.72 13.59 -23.48
N SER A 89 0.00 14.70 -23.39
CA SER A 89 0.48 15.99 -23.92
C SER A 89 1.49 16.66 -22.99
N ARG A 90 1.45 16.33 -21.69
CA ARG A 90 2.34 16.87 -20.64
C ARG A 90 3.40 15.86 -20.17
N PHE A 91 3.14 14.56 -20.29
CA PHE A 91 3.98 13.50 -19.74
C PHE A 91 4.37 12.46 -20.80
N GLU A 92 5.60 11.97 -20.66
CA GLU A 92 6.10 10.80 -21.35
C GLU A 92 6.46 9.74 -20.28
N VAL A 93 5.74 8.62 -20.29
CA VAL A 93 5.82 7.59 -19.25
C VAL A 93 6.75 6.46 -19.66
N HIS A 94 7.83 6.27 -18.91
CA HIS A 94 8.79 5.19 -19.09
C HIS A 94 8.70 4.19 -17.95
N LEU A 95 8.50 2.91 -18.24
CA LEU A 95 8.53 1.85 -17.24
C LEU A 95 9.85 1.07 -17.34
N TYR A 96 10.51 0.87 -16.21
CA TYR A 96 11.73 0.07 -16.07
C TYR A 96 11.40 -1.17 -15.24
N SER A 97 11.11 -2.27 -15.94
CA SER A 97 10.69 -3.54 -15.36
C SER A 97 11.89 -4.42 -15.04
N HIS A 98 11.97 -4.90 -13.80
CA HIS A 98 12.99 -5.87 -13.40
C HIS A 98 12.38 -7.12 -12.76
N GLY A 99 11.07 -7.30 -12.86
CA GLY A 99 10.36 -8.50 -12.43
C GLY A 99 10.06 -9.46 -13.57
N PRO A 100 9.32 -10.54 -13.26
CA PRO A 100 9.00 -11.56 -14.25
C PRO A 100 8.01 -11.06 -15.31
N ASP A 101 8.09 -11.64 -16.49
CA ASP A 101 6.98 -11.61 -17.44
C ASP A 101 6.07 -12.82 -17.16
N ASP A 102 4.89 -12.54 -16.59
CA ASP A 102 3.89 -13.55 -16.25
C ASP A 102 2.86 -13.77 -17.37
N GLY A 103 3.01 -13.07 -18.51
CA GLY A 103 2.07 -13.13 -19.64
C GLY A 103 0.65 -12.63 -19.32
N SER A 104 0.42 -12.04 -18.14
CA SER A 104 -0.92 -11.66 -17.68
C SER A 104 -1.53 -10.53 -18.50
N PRO A 105 -2.88 -10.45 -18.59
CA PRO A 105 -3.57 -9.30 -19.16
C PRO A 105 -3.21 -7.99 -18.47
N MET A 106 -2.92 -8.01 -17.15
CA MET A 106 -2.50 -6.84 -16.40
C MET A 106 -1.15 -6.31 -16.86
N ARG A 107 -0.16 -7.21 -17.13
CA ARG A 107 1.11 -6.80 -17.69
C ARG A 107 0.95 -6.19 -19.08
N GLN A 108 0.10 -6.76 -19.95
CA GLN A 108 -0.18 -6.19 -21.27
C GLN A 108 -0.83 -4.80 -21.16
N ARG A 109 -1.77 -4.64 -20.24
CA ARG A 109 -2.45 -3.37 -19.98
C ARG A 109 -1.45 -2.28 -19.58
N ILE A 110 -0.54 -2.57 -18.66
CA ILE A 110 0.42 -1.56 -18.18
C ILE A 110 1.49 -1.24 -19.24
N LYS A 111 1.87 -2.23 -20.07
CA LYS A 111 2.75 -2.00 -21.22
C LYS A 111 2.11 -1.05 -22.24
N ALA A 112 0.82 -1.19 -22.49
CA ALA A 112 0.08 -0.34 -23.41
C ALA A 112 -0.12 1.09 -22.88
N ALA A 113 -0.13 1.29 -21.56
CA ALA A 113 -0.26 2.60 -20.92
C ALA A 113 1.04 3.45 -21.02
N ALA A 114 2.19 2.81 -21.18
CA ALA A 114 3.50 3.47 -21.21
C ALA A 114 3.90 3.93 -22.62
N ASP A 115 4.66 5.02 -22.70
CA ASP A 115 5.32 5.45 -23.95
C ASP A 115 6.57 4.56 -24.23
N ALA A 116 7.25 4.09 -23.17
CA ALA A 116 8.36 3.15 -23.28
C ALA A 116 8.30 2.09 -22.16
N PHE A 117 8.52 0.83 -22.50
CA PHE A 117 8.63 -0.28 -21.56
C PHE A 117 10.00 -0.94 -21.69
N ASN A 118 10.81 -0.82 -20.65
CA ASN A 118 12.21 -1.23 -20.63
C ASN A 118 12.40 -2.42 -19.69
N GLU A 119 12.86 -3.57 -20.24
CA GLU A 119 13.23 -4.74 -19.44
C GLU A 119 14.66 -4.55 -18.91
N VAL A 120 14.80 -4.32 -17.59
CA VAL A 120 16.09 -4.08 -16.94
C VAL A 120 16.47 -5.18 -15.93
N GLY A 121 15.69 -6.26 -15.87
CA GLY A 121 15.91 -7.35 -14.91
C GLY A 121 17.22 -8.09 -15.09
N ALA A 122 17.69 -8.24 -16.33
CA ALA A 122 18.90 -8.98 -16.66
C ALA A 122 20.20 -8.15 -16.56
N ILE A 123 20.11 -6.84 -16.33
CA ILE A 123 21.28 -5.95 -16.29
C ILE A 123 21.56 -5.45 -14.86
N SER A 124 22.82 -5.06 -14.61
CA SER A 124 23.23 -4.54 -13.31
C SER A 124 22.54 -3.20 -12.96
N ASP A 125 22.53 -2.83 -11.65
CA ASP A 125 22.03 -1.52 -11.22
C ASP A 125 22.76 -0.36 -11.91
N HIS A 126 24.06 -0.52 -12.18
CA HIS A 126 24.82 0.48 -12.91
C HIS A 126 24.32 0.62 -14.34
N ALA A 127 24.16 -0.47 -15.06
CA ALA A 127 23.69 -0.43 -16.46
C ALA A 127 22.24 0.09 -16.55
N ALA A 128 21.36 -0.29 -15.59
CA ALA A 128 20.00 0.25 -15.52
C ALA A 128 19.98 1.77 -15.24
N ALA A 129 20.80 2.23 -14.29
CA ALA A 129 20.94 3.65 -14.00
C ALA A 129 21.52 4.43 -15.21
N THR A 130 22.50 3.85 -15.94
CA THR A 130 23.04 4.46 -17.16
C THR A 130 21.96 4.63 -18.21
N LYS A 131 21.17 3.56 -18.47
CA LYS A 131 20.04 3.65 -19.41
C LYS A 131 19.03 4.73 -19.00
N ILE A 132 18.62 4.80 -17.73
CA ILE A 132 17.69 5.83 -17.23
C ILE A 132 18.25 7.23 -17.47
N ARG A 133 19.57 7.40 -17.28
CA ARG A 133 20.27 8.66 -17.54
C ARG A 133 20.27 9.04 -19.02
N GLU A 134 20.51 8.07 -19.91
CA GLU A 134 20.49 8.22 -21.37
C GLU A 134 19.09 8.48 -21.91
N ASP A 135 18.06 7.93 -21.27
CA ASP A 135 16.65 8.20 -21.58
C ASP A 135 16.21 9.61 -21.13
N HIS A 136 17.09 10.37 -20.46
CA HIS A 136 16.84 11.73 -19.97
C HIS A 136 15.57 11.84 -19.10
N ILE A 137 15.42 10.95 -18.15
CA ILE A 137 14.29 10.96 -17.19
C ILE A 137 14.41 12.18 -16.28
N ASP A 138 13.33 12.97 -16.20
CA ASP A 138 13.25 14.17 -15.35
C ASP A 138 12.85 13.82 -13.91
N VAL A 139 11.87 12.91 -13.74
CA VAL A 139 11.42 12.42 -12.44
C VAL A 139 11.45 10.90 -12.45
N LEU A 140 12.20 10.30 -11.52
CA LEU A 140 12.31 8.86 -11.38
C LEU A 140 11.59 8.39 -10.11
N VAL A 141 10.61 7.51 -10.26
CA VAL A 141 9.76 7.01 -9.16
C VAL A 141 10.13 5.57 -8.82
N ASP A 142 10.51 5.33 -7.57
CA ASP A 142 10.68 3.99 -6.99
C ASP A 142 9.34 3.46 -6.50
N LEU A 143 8.89 2.35 -7.05
CA LEU A 143 7.66 1.66 -6.64
C LEU A 143 7.95 0.43 -5.76
N LYS A 144 9.16 0.31 -5.21
CA LYS A 144 9.54 -0.86 -4.40
C LYS A 144 9.93 -0.49 -2.97
N GLY A 145 10.71 0.57 -2.76
CA GLY A 145 11.30 0.84 -1.46
C GLY A 145 12.01 -0.39 -0.89
N HIS A 146 11.71 -0.76 0.36
CA HIS A 146 12.26 -1.93 1.03
C HIS A 146 11.37 -3.17 0.90
N THR A 147 10.84 -3.45 -0.28
CA THR A 147 10.14 -4.71 -0.54
C THR A 147 11.04 -5.71 -1.28
N VAL A 148 10.57 -6.95 -1.41
CA VAL A 148 11.30 -8.02 -2.11
C VAL A 148 11.66 -7.58 -3.53
N ASN A 149 12.88 -7.90 -3.97
CA ASN A 149 13.43 -7.49 -5.25
C ASN A 149 13.60 -5.96 -5.42
N CYS A 150 13.75 -5.20 -4.33
CA CYS A 150 14.10 -3.78 -4.45
C CYS A 150 15.49 -3.58 -5.10
N ARG A 151 15.66 -2.47 -5.82
CA ARG A 151 16.91 -2.10 -6.50
C ARG A 151 17.32 -0.65 -6.20
N LEU A 152 17.41 -0.32 -4.90
CA LEU A 152 17.83 1.00 -4.42
C LEU A 152 19.22 1.41 -4.93
N GLY A 153 20.07 0.44 -5.31
CA GLY A 153 21.36 0.70 -5.95
C GLY A 153 21.26 1.45 -7.31
N ILE A 154 20.10 1.40 -8.00
CA ILE A 154 19.82 2.24 -9.17
C ILE A 154 19.74 3.71 -8.74
N PHE A 155 18.93 3.99 -7.72
CA PHE A 155 18.66 5.33 -7.21
C PHE A 155 19.88 5.95 -6.52
N ALA A 156 20.69 5.13 -5.84
CA ALA A 156 21.94 5.59 -5.22
C ALA A 156 22.93 6.20 -6.25
N ARG A 157 22.80 5.87 -7.53
CA ARG A 157 23.58 6.47 -8.62
C ARG A 157 23.07 7.81 -9.12
N ARG A 158 21.91 8.25 -8.63
CA ARG A 158 21.29 9.54 -9.02
C ARG A 158 21.15 9.69 -10.55
N PRO A 159 20.47 8.75 -11.25
CA PRO A 159 20.33 8.83 -12.71
C PRO A 159 19.39 9.94 -13.18
N ALA A 160 18.46 10.39 -12.35
CA ALA A 160 17.52 11.47 -12.64
C ALA A 160 17.72 12.66 -11.70
N PRO A 161 17.34 13.89 -12.09
CA PRO A 161 17.45 15.07 -11.25
C PRO A 161 16.52 15.03 -10.04
N VAL A 162 15.32 14.48 -10.19
CA VAL A 162 14.34 14.30 -9.11
C VAL A 162 14.06 12.81 -8.91
N GLN A 163 14.18 12.34 -7.67
CA GLN A 163 13.92 10.93 -7.30
C GLN A 163 12.88 10.83 -6.20
N VAL A 164 11.91 9.94 -6.38
CA VAL A 164 10.68 9.87 -5.58
C VAL A 164 10.46 8.43 -5.13
N SER A 165 10.05 8.22 -3.88
CA SER A 165 9.51 6.96 -3.40
C SER A 165 7.99 7.01 -3.35
N TYR A 166 7.33 5.95 -3.83
CA TYR A 166 5.88 5.91 -3.89
C TYR A 166 5.31 4.49 -3.82
N LEU A 167 4.21 4.33 -3.10
CA LEU A 167 3.26 3.22 -3.09
C LEU A 167 3.79 1.86 -2.59
N GLY A 168 4.93 1.36 -3.11
CA GLY A 168 5.35 -0.04 -2.91
C GLY A 168 5.71 -0.40 -1.47
N PHE A 169 6.39 0.49 -0.75
CA PHE A 169 6.77 0.33 0.64
C PHE A 169 6.07 1.37 1.53
N PRO A 170 5.38 0.96 2.61
CA PRO A 170 4.58 1.86 3.43
C PRO A 170 5.41 2.56 4.52
N GLY A 171 6.36 3.41 4.13
CA GLY A 171 7.23 4.15 5.02
C GLY A 171 8.42 4.75 4.30
N THR A 172 9.23 5.53 5.03
CA THR A 172 10.45 6.15 4.50
C THR A 172 11.43 5.11 3.96
N THR A 173 12.12 5.45 2.87
CA THR A 173 13.24 4.62 2.39
C THR A 173 14.49 4.79 3.27
N GLY A 174 14.57 5.85 4.08
CA GLY A 174 15.77 6.20 4.84
C GLY A 174 16.95 6.62 3.95
N ALA A 175 16.72 6.79 2.64
CA ALA A 175 17.76 7.02 1.65
C ALA A 175 17.98 8.51 1.39
N SER A 176 19.22 9.00 1.59
CA SER A 176 19.59 10.39 1.31
C SER A 176 19.60 10.74 -0.19
N TYR A 177 19.49 9.73 -1.04
CA TYR A 177 19.45 9.86 -2.49
C TYR A 177 18.04 9.82 -3.10
N ILE A 178 16.98 9.75 -2.28
CA ILE A 178 15.59 9.96 -2.66
C ILE A 178 15.15 11.33 -2.16
N ASP A 179 14.57 12.14 -3.04
CA ASP A 179 14.23 13.55 -2.74
C ASP A 179 12.87 13.68 -2.07
N TYR A 180 11.88 12.92 -2.57
CA TYR A 180 10.50 13.01 -2.13
C TYR A 180 9.89 11.65 -1.80
N PHE A 181 8.97 11.68 -0.85
CA PHE A 181 8.08 10.57 -0.53
C PHE A 181 6.63 11.02 -0.74
N ILE A 182 5.90 10.33 -1.63
CA ILE A 182 4.48 10.65 -1.87
C ILE A 182 3.61 9.94 -0.85
N GLY A 183 2.85 10.73 -0.10
CA GLY A 183 1.87 10.30 0.88
C GLY A 183 0.63 11.20 0.87
N ASP A 184 -0.10 11.24 1.97
CA ASP A 184 -1.20 12.16 2.23
C ASP A 184 -1.19 12.63 3.69
N ALA A 185 -2.09 13.55 4.05
CA ALA A 185 -2.15 14.13 5.38
C ALA A 185 -2.49 13.12 6.50
N VAL A 186 -3.02 11.94 6.16
CA VAL A 186 -3.36 10.88 7.12
C VAL A 186 -2.19 9.94 7.34
N VAL A 187 -1.62 9.39 6.25
CA VAL A 187 -0.56 8.36 6.34
C VAL A 187 0.81 8.94 6.66
N SER A 188 1.09 10.17 6.24
CA SER A 188 2.38 10.86 6.46
C SER A 188 2.18 12.34 6.83
N PRO A 189 1.52 12.64 7.97
CA PRO A 189 1.28 14.02 8.37
C PRO A 189 2.61 14.77 8.55
N LEU A 190 2.61 16.07 8.25
CA LEU A 190 3.82 16.90 8.30
C LEU A 190 4.50 16.89 9.69
N ALA A 191 3.73 16.68 10.75
CA ALA A 191 4.26 16.55 12.11
C ALA A 191 5.22 15.36 12.27
N GLU A 192 5.09 14.33 11.42
CA GLU A 192 5.96 13.14 11.42
C GLU A 192 7.14 13.26 10.43
N ALA A 193 7.33 14.41 9.78
CA ALA A 193 8.37 14.61 8.78
C ALA A 193 9.80 14.30 9.28
N ALA A 194 10.06 14.43 10.59
CA ALA A 194 11.35 14.08 11.19
C ALA A 194 11.70 12.57 11.08
N HIS A 195 10.70 11.72 10.87
CA HIS A 195 10.86 10.27 10.69
C HIS A 195 10.99 9.84 9.21
N PHE A 196 11.17 10.81 8.30
CA PHE A 196 11.44 10.57 6.88
C PHE A 196 12.76 11.22 6.49
N SER A 197 13.56 10.53 5.66
CA SER A 197 14.75 11.14 5.05
C SER A 197 14.38 12.01 3.86
N GLU A 198 13.27 11.71 3.23
CA GLU A 198 12.71 12.41 2.08
C GLU A 198 11.87 13.61 2.51
N LYS A 199 11.66 14.54 1.61
CA LYS A 199 10.62 15.55 1.77
C LYS A 199 9.25 14.96 1.45
N LEU A 200 8.26 15.25 2.29
CA LEU A 200 6.90 14.78 2.09
C LEU A 200 6.22 15.55 0.96
N ALA A 201 5.66 14.82 0.00
CA ALA A 201 4.85 15.34 -1.08
C ALA A 201 3.43 14.76 -0.95
N MET A 202 2.46 15.64 -0.70
CA MET A 202 1.14 15.21 -0.23
C MET A 202 0.10 15.25 -1.34
N MET A 203 -0.51 14.09 -1.58
CA MET A 203 -1.74 13.99 -2.35
C MET A 203 -2.90 14.67 -1.59
N PRO A 204 -3.82 15.35 -2.28
CA PRO A 204 -4.89 16.11 -1.62
C PRO A 204 -5.86 15.26 -0.80
N VAL A 205 -6.14 14.03 -1.23
CA VAL A 205 -7.15 13.15 -0.61
C VAL A 205 -6.55 11.89 -0.04
N CYS A 206 -5.98 11.06 -0.90
CA CYS A 206 -5.42 9.75 -0.53
C CYS A 206 -4.18 9.48 -1.39
N TYR A 207 -3.14 8.91 -0.79
CA TYR A 207 -1.92 8.57 -1.52
C TYR A 207 -2.08 7.35 -2.43
N GLN A 208 -3.07 6.48 -2.15
CA GLN A 208 -3.26 5.23 -2.87
C GLN A 208 -4.21 5.40 -4.06
N PRO A 209 -3.73 5.15 -5.29
CA PRO A 209 -4.59 5.12 -6.46
C PRO A 209 -5.51 3.92 -6.43
N ASN A 210 -6.60 3.98 -7.16
CA ASN A 210 -7.53 2.88 -7.33
C ASN A 210 -7.96 2.78 -8.79
N ASP A 211 -8.24 1.57 -9.24
CA ASP A 211 -8.67 1.26 -10.59
C ASP A 211 -10.19 1.10 -10.62
N GLN A 212 -10.90 1.96 -11.36
CA GLN A 212 -12.35 1.87 -11.55
C GLN A 212 -12.76 0.70 -12.47
N LEU A 213 -11.81 0.16 -13.24
CA LEU A 213 -12.05 -0.97 -14.13
C LEU A 213 -11.96 -2.33 -13.41
N ARG A 214 -11.72 -2.32 -12.09
CA ARG A 214 -11.74 -3.58 -11.31
C ARG A 214 -13.13 -4.22 -11.35
N PRO A 215 -13.22 -5.57 -11.26
CA PRO A 215 -14.50 -6.27 -11.30
C PRO A 215 -15.47 -5.78 -10.23
N LEU A 216 -16.76 -5.72 -10.57
CA LEU A 216 -17.82 -5.60 -9.57
C LEU A 216 -18.11 -6.96 -8.94
N PRO A 217 -18.53 -7.01 -7.66
CA PRO A 217 -18.96 -8.24 -7.02
C PRO A 217 -20.01 -8.96 -7.84
N GLN A 218 -19.80 -10.25 -8.13
CA GLN A 218 -20.77 -11.13 -8.76
C GLN A 218 -21.49 -11.96 -7.68
N PRO A 219 -22.70 -12.42 -7.94
CA PRO A 219 -23.44 -13.26 -7.00
C PRO A 219 -22.64 -14.53 -6.66
N THR A 220 -22.55 -14.82 -5.36
CA THR A 220 -22.01 -16.06 -4.78
C THR A 220 -22.71 -16.29 -3.44
N THR A 221 -22.63 -17.49 -2.88
CA THR A 221 -23.37 -17.86 -1.67
C THR A 221 -22.44 -18.18 -0.50
N ARG A 222 -22.93 -18.01 0.72
CA ARG A 222 -22.20 -18.39 1.94
C ARG A 222 -21.83 -19.88 1.94
N ALA A 223 -22.74 -20.74 1.46
CA ALA A 223 -22.53 -22.19 1.37
C ALA A 223 -21.32 -22.56 0.50
N GLU A 224 -21.12 -21.88 -0.65
CA GLU A 224 -19.96 -22.08 -1.53
C GLU A 224 -18.62 -21.78 -0.83
N HIS A 225 -18.64 -20.99 0.23
CA HIS A 225 -17.46 -20.59 0.99
C HIS A 225 -17.38 -21.19 2.39
N GLY A 226 -18.25 -22.15 2.71
CA GLY A 226 -18.29 -22.82 4.03
C GLY A 226 -18.69 -21.90 5.17
N LEU A 227 -19.42 -20.82 4.88
CA LEU A 227 -19.94 -19.88 5.87
C LEU A 227 -21.35 -20.27 6.28
N PRO A 228 -21.70 -20.24 7.61
CA PRO A 228 -23.08 -20.44 8.06
C PRO A 228 -23.98 -19.30 7.54
N ASP A 229 -25.24 -19.66 7.18
CA ASP A 229 -26.18 -18.72 6.58
C ASP A 229 -26.62 -17.62 7.56
N ASP A 230 -26.78 -17.94 8.84
CA ASP A 230 -27.27 -17.06 9.90
C ASP A 230 -26.15 -16.42 10.75
N ALA A 231 -24.86 -16.72 10.47
CA ALA A 231 -23.75 -16.19 11.22
C ALA A 231 -23.46 -14.74 10.88
N LEU A 232 -23.00 -13.98 11.88
CA LEU A 232 -22.30 -12.71 11.64
C LEU A 232 -20.88 -13.04 11.13
N VAL A 233 -20.55 -12.61 9.91
CA VAL A 233 -19.27 -12.89 9.27
C VAL A 233 -18.31 -11.70 9.44
N LEU A 234 -17.35 -11.86 10.34
CA LEU A 234 -16.21 -10.94 10.49
C LEU A 234 -15.09 -11.39 9.54
N CYS A 235 -14.67 -10.52 8.64
CA CYS A 235 -13.68 -10.85 7.60
C CYS A 235 -12.34 -10.14 7.86
N GLY A 236 -11.21 -10.89 7.73
CA GLY A 236 -9.87 -10.34 7.80
C GLY A 236 -8.96 -11.01 6.75
N PHE A 237 -8.97 -10.54 5.49
CA PHE A 237 -8.23 -11.17 4.39
C PHE A 237 -6.80 -10.64 4.22
N ASN A 238 -6.24 -10.02 5.25
CA ASN A 238 -4.83 -9.67 5.27
C ASN A 238 -3.93 -10.91 5.34
N GLN A 239 -2.70 -10.76 4.88
CA GLN A 239 -1.69 -11.80 5.04
C GLN A 239 -1.41 -12.02 6.54
N PRO A 240 -1.27 -13.28 7.00
CA PRO A 240 -1.18 -13.60 8.43
C PRO A 240 -0.04 -12.94 9.18
N PHE A 241 1.06 -12.56 8.51
CA PHE A 241 2.17 -11.85 9.16
C PHE A 241 1.81 -10.43 9.63
N LYS A 242 0.69 -9.86 9.15
CA LYS A 242 0.14 -8.58 9.61
C LYS A 242 -0.71 -8.71 10.88
N LEU A 243 -1.07 -9.93 11.25
CA LEU A 243 -1.92 -10.21 12.41
C LEU A 243 -1.07 -10.28 13.66
N SER A 244 -1.12 -9.26 14.49
CA SER A 244 -0.44 -9.26 15.79
C SER A 244 -1.24 -10.05 16.85
N PRO A 245 -0.56 -10.56 17.90
CA PRO A 245 -1.23 -11.22 19.01
C PRO A 245 -2.30 -10.35 19.68
N GLU A 246 -2.01 -9.05 19.84
CA GLU A 246 -2.90 -8.07 20.48
C GLU A 246 -4.21 -7.90 19.71
N VAL A 247 -4.13 -7.80 18.37
CA VAL A 247 -5.32 -7.72 17.51
C VAL A 247 -6.07 -9.04 17.51
N PHE A 248 -5.38 -10.17 17.49
CA PHE A 248 -6.01 -11.47 17.53
C PHE A 248 -6.74 -11.72 18.88
N ASP A 249 -6.19 -11.21 20.00
CA ASP A 249 -6.86 -11.22 21.31
C ASP A 249 -8.17 -10.43 21.27
N VAL A 250 -8.16 -9.25 20.63
CA VAL A 250 -9.37 -8.44 20.43
C VAL A 250 -10.39 -9.19 19.55
N TRP A 251 -9.96 -9.84 18.46
CA TRP A 251 -10.85 -10.63 17.60
C TRP A 251 -11.47 -11.82 18.32
N CYS A 252 -10.70 -12.52 19.15
CA CYS A 252 -11.23 -13.57 20.00
C CYS A 252 -12.25 -13.03 21.03
N ALA A 253 -12.00 -11.83 21.57
CA ALA A 253 -12.94 -11.19 22.48
C ALA A 253 -14.26 -10.78 21.79
N PHE A 254 -14.27 -10.47 20.50
CA PHE A 254 -15.52 -10.31 19.72
C PHE A 254 -16.28 -11.62 19.62
N LEU A 255 -15.58 -12.70 19.29
CA LEU A 255 -16.19 -14.02 19.17
C LEU A 255 -16.82 -14.48 20.50
N HIS A 256 -16.21 -14.21 21.65
CA HIS A 256 -16.81 -14.50 22.96
C HIS A 256 -18.13 -13.74 23.17
N GLN A 257 -18.20 -12.48 22.76
CA GLN A 257 -19.39 -11.65 22.96
C GLN A 257 -20.49 -11.88 21.90
N ARG A 258 -20.17 -12.58 20.82
CA ARG A 258 -21.08 -12.88 19.71
C ARG A 258 -21.01 -14.39 19.35
N PRO A 259 -21.72 -15.26 20.08
CA PRO A 259 -21.63 -16.72 19.90
C PRO A 259 -21.92 -17.21 18.48
N ASN A 260 -22.77 -16.53 17.70
CA ASN A 260 -23.07 -16.89 16.32
C ASN A 260 -22.17 -16.19 15.28
N ALA A 261 -21.13 -15.48 15.71
CA ALA A 261 -20.17 -14.88 14.76
C ALA A 261 -19.08 -15.88 14.35
N VAL A 262 -18.62 -15.78 13.12
CA VAL A 262 -17.45 -16.48 12.60
C VAL A 262 -16.40 -15.51 12.14
N LEU A 263 -15.13 -15.92 12.21
CA LEU A 263 -13.99 -15.17 11.71
C LEU A 263 -13.53 -15.78 10.39
N TRP A 264 -13.66 -15.04 9.30
CA TRP A 264 -13.33 -15.50 7.95
C TRP A 264 -11.97 -14.91 7.51
N LEU A 265 -10.98 -15.79 7.42
CA LEU A 265 -9.58 -15.43 7.23
C LEU A 265 -9.02 -15.97 5.92
N LEU A 266 -7.94 -15.34 5.42
CA LEU A 266 -7.23 -15.82 4.24
C LEU A 266 -6.41 -17.08 4.59
N GLN A 267 -6.60 -18.15 3.83
CA GLN A 267 -5.68 -19.29 3.81
C GLN A 267 -4.44 -18.91 2.99
N TRP A 268 -3.44 -18.39 3.67
CA TRP A 268 -2.21 -17.95 3.01
C TRP A 268 -1.35 -19.12 2.53
N ASN A 269 -1.23 -20.15 3.37
CA ASN A 269 -0.56 -21.42 3.13
C ASN A 269 -1.22 -22.52 3.95
N ASP A 270 -0.75 -23.77 3.80
CA ASP A 270 -1.35 -24.94 4.45
C ASP A 270 -1.21 -24.93 5.99
N ALA A 271 -0.18 -24.29 6.52
CA ALA A 271 0.04 -24.20 7.97
C ALA A 271 -0.83 -23.15 8.66
N THR A 272 -1.22 -22.07 7.95
CA THR A 272 -1.98 -20.95 8.54
C THR A 272 -3.25 -21.38 9.26
N PRO A 273 -4.14 -22.22 8.70
CA PRO A 273 -5.38 -22.64 9.39
C PRO A 273 -5.11 -23.37 10.70
N ALA A 274 -4.15 -24.29 10.71
CA ALA A 274 -3.83 -25.08 11.88
C ALA A 274 -3.30 -24.21 13.03
N VAL A 275 -2.35 -23.31 12.73
CA VAL A 275 -1.76 -22.41 13.71
C VAL A 275 -2.81 -21.46 14.30
N LEU A 276 -3.63 -20.82 13.47
CA LEU A 276 -4.61 -19.84 13.96
C LEU A 276 -5.75 -20.52 14.73
N ARG A 277 -6.18 -21.73 14.34
CA ARG A 277 -7.14 -22.51 15.12
C ARG A 277 -6.60 -22.91 16.49
N GLN A 278 -5.34 -23.31 16.57
CA GLN A 278 -4.68 -23.60 17.84
C GLN A 278 -4.60 -22.35 18.73
N GLU A 279 -4.25 -21.20 18.17
CA GLU A 279 -4.19 -19.93 18.92
C GLU A 279 -5.60 -19.48 19.38
N ALA A 280 -6.63 -19.69 18.57
CA ALA A 280 -8.01 -19.43 18.95
C ALA A 280 -8.48 -20.35 20.09
N GLN A 281 -8.13 -21.62 20.00
CA GLN A 281 -8.45 -22.61 21.04
C GLN A 281 -7.79 -22.30 22.39
N ARG A 282 -6.52 -21.82 22.37
CA ARG A 282 -5.83 -21.33 23.58
C ARG A 282 -6.57 -20.16 24.24
N ARG A 283 -7.34 -19.40 23.46
CA ARG A 283 -8.17 -18.26 23.88
C ARG A 283 -9.62 -18.65 24.15
N GLY A 284 -9.94 -19.95 24.20
CA GLY A 284 -11.30 -20.46 24.49
C GLY A 284 -12.28 -20.32 23.32
N ILE A 285 -11.81 -20.11 22.09
CA ILE A 285 -12.65 -20.07 20.90
C ILE A 285 -12.63 -21.42 20.20
N ALA A 286 -13.82 -21.92 19.88
CA ALA A 286 -14.00 -23.19 19.14
C ALA A 286 -13.35 -23.04 17.72
N PRO A 287 -12.47 -23.98 17.30
CA PRO A 287 -11.71 -23.89 16.05
C PRO A 287 -12.59 -23.74 14.80
N GLU A 288 -13.82 -24.28 14.84
CA GLU A 288 -14.78 -24.24 13.74
C GLU A 288 -15.30 -22.84 13.45
N ARG A 289 -15.17 -21.93 14.40
CA ARG A 289 -15.54 -20.52 14.24
C ARG A 289 -14.53 -19.73 13.41
N LEU A 290 -13.37 -20.32 13.07
CA LEU A 290 -12.42 -19.79 12.12
C LEU A 290 -12.60 -20.51 10.78
N VAL A 291 -13.20 -19.80 9.82
CA VAL A 291 -13.38 -20.24 8.44
C VAL A 291 -12.22 -19.69 7.60
N PHE A 292 -11.70 -20.49 6.68
CA PHE A 292 -10.55 -20.09 5.85
C PHE A 292 -10.90 -20.08 4.37
N ALA A 293 -10.58 -18.95 3.74
CA ALA A 293 -10.79 -18.71 2.31
C ALA A 293 -9.51 -18.98 1.53
N PRO A 294 -9.51 -19.87 0.52
CA PRO A 294 -8.36 -20.11 -0.33
C PRO A 294 -7.99 -18.88 -1.17
N LYS A 295 -6.76 -18.84 -1.71
CA LYS A 295 -6.39 -17.85 -2.72
C LYS A 295 -7.16 -18.11 -4.01
N VAL A 296 -7.74 -17.06 -4.58
CA VAL A 296 -8.52 -17.11 -5.82
C VAL A 296 -8.19 -15.88 -6.68
N HIS A 297 -8.61 -15.87 -7.93
CA HIS A 297 -8.48 -14.70 -8.81
C HIS A 297 -9.21 -13.47 -8.26
N SER A 298 -8.74 -12.27 -8.62
CA SER A 298 -9.24 -10.99 -8.09
C SER A 298 -10.75 -10.83 -8.22
N ALA A 299 -11.36 -11.21 -9.35
CA ALA A 299 -12.81 -11.12 -9.54
C ALA A 299 -13.61 -11.98 -8.54
N GLN A 300 -13.15 -13.21 -8.28
CA GLN A 300 -13.74 -14.08 -7.27
C GLN A 300 -13.47 -13.56 -5.85
N HIS A 301 -12.28 -12.96 -5.64
CA HIS A 301 -11.92 -12.36 -4.36
C HIS A 301 -12.84 -11.17 -4.02
N ILE A 302 -13.08 -10.29 -4.97
CA ILE A 302 -13.99 -9.15 -4.82
C ILE A 302 -15.43 -9.65 -4.57
N SER A 303 -15.87 -10.66 -5.32
CA SER A 303 -17.23 -11.21 -5.18
C SER A 303 -17.48 -11.79 -3.78
N ARG A 304 -16.57 -12.61 -3.26
CA ARG A 304 -16.74 -13.21 -1.94
C ARG A 304 -16.72 -12.20 -0.80
N PHE A 305 -16.04 -11.04 -0.95
CA PHE A 305 -16.08 -9.98 0.08
C PHE A 305 -17.50 -9.55 0.40
N ALA A 306 -18.41 -9.51 -0.59
CA ALA A 306 -19.81 -9.11 -0.39
C ALA A 306 -20.58 -10.01 0.60
N LEU A 307 -20.08 -11.20 0.93
CA LEU A 307 -20.66 -12.11 1.92
C LEU A 307 -20.29 -11.74 3.37
N ALA A 308 -19.28 -10.90 3.57
CA ALA A 308 -18.87 -10.45 4.89
C ALA A 308 -19.79 -9.34 5.42
N ASP A 309 -20.04 -9.35 6.72
CA ASP A 309 -20.81 -8.29 7.39
C ASP A 309 -19.92 -7.10 7.79
N ILE A 310 -18.71 -7.38 8.28
CA ILE A 310 -17.74 -6.37 8.69
C ILE A 310 -16.33 -6.86 8.33
N TYR A 311 -15.54 -6.02 7.70
CA TYR A 311 -14.10 -6.22 7.59
C TYR A 311 -13.41 -5.64 8.82
N ILE A 312 -12.66 -6.50 9.53
CA ILE A 312 -11.88 -6.13 10.71
C ILE A 312 -10.39 -6.09 10.33
N ASP A 313 -9.81 -4.92 10.44
CA ASP A 313 -8.45 -4.69 9.95
C ASP A 313 -7.36 -5.11 10.95
N THR A 314 -6.17 -5.36 10.42
CA THR A 314 -4.97 -5.72 11.20
C THR A 314 -4.20 -4.49 11.67
N TRP A 315 -3.39 -4.66 12.72
CA TRP A 315 -2.46 -3.70 13.27
C TRP A 315 -1.22 -4.46 13.81
N PRO A 316 0.00 -3.92 13.72
CA PRO A 316 0.41 -2.56 13.34
C PRO A 316 0.44 -2.27 11.84
N CYS A 317 0.28 -3.25 10.98
CA CYS A 317 0.21 -3.04 9.54
C CYS A 317 -1.22 -3.29 9.05
N ASN A 318 -1.87 -2.23 8.58
CA ASN A 318 -3.22 -2.32 8.03
C ASN A 318 -3.30 -3.10 6.72
N GLY A 319 -4.51 -3.45 6.31
CA GLY A 319 -4.81 -3.79 4.93
C GLY A 319 -4.68 -2.54 4.05
N HIS A 320 -3.98 -2.68 2.93
CA HIS A 320 -3.85 -1.61 1.93
C HIS A 320 -4.79 -1.92 0.76
N THR A 321 -4.32 -2.63 -0.25
CA THR A 321 -5.17 -3.10 -1.36
C THR A 321 -6.37 -3.90 -0.85
N THR A 322 -6.21 -4.71 0.20
CA THR A 322 -7.28 -5.54 0.78
C THR A 322 -8.41 -4.70 1.37
N VAL A 323 -8.10 -3.57 2.00
CA VAL A 323 -9.12 -2.61 2.48
C VAL A 323 -9.80 -1.91 1.31
N SER A 324 -9.06 -1.48 0.29
CA SER A 324 -9.67 -0.94 -0.95
C SER A 324 -10.63 -1.94 -1.59
N ASP A 325 -10.27 -3.23 -1.63
CA ASP A 325 -11.14 -4.29 -2.17
C ASP A 325 -12.40 -4.49 -1.33
N ALA A 326 -12.29 -4.43 -0.01
CA ALA A 326 -13.44 -4.50 0.90
C ALA A 326 -14.39 -3.32 0.71
N LEU A 327 -13.86 -2.09 0.64
CA LEU A 327 -14.65 -0.87 0.39
C LEU A 327 -15.31 -0.92 -0.99
N TRP A 328 -14.58 -1.36 -2.03
CA TRP A 328 -15.12 -1.56 -3.38
C TRP A 328 -16.21 -2.61 -3.40
N ALA A 329 -16.08 -3.70 -2.65
CA ALA A 329 -17.11 -4.72 -2.52
C ALA A 329 -18.33 -4.27 -1.71
N GLY A 330 -18.27 -3.12 -1.05
CA GLY A 330 -19.35 -2.57 -0.24
C GLY A 330 -19.36 -3.10 1.20
N VAL A 331 -18.23 -3.55 1.73
CA VAL A 331 -18.15 -4.09 3.11
C VAL A 331 -17.72 -2.98 4.07
N PRO A 332 -18.45 -2.77 5.19
CA PRO A 332 -18.02 -1.88 6.26
C PRO A 332 -16.65 -2.31 6.80
N VAL A 333 -15.69 -1.38 6.85
CA VAL A 333 -14.34 -1.60 7.35
C VAL A 333 -14.17 -0.88 8.68
N VAL A 334 -13.65 -1.58 9.70
CA VAL A 334 -13.20 -0.93 10.95
C VAL A 334 -11.70 -1.13 11.07
N THR A 335 -10.97 -0.05 11.34
CA THR A 335 -9.51 -0.09 11.49
C THR A 335 -9.05 0.60 12.77
N TYR A 336 -7.89 0.17 13.25
CA TYR A 336 -7.11 0.87 14.26
C TYR A 336 -5.95 1.59 13.57
N ALA A 337 -5.97 2.92 13.59
CA ALA A 337 -4.92 3.79 13.07
C ALA A 337 -3.91 4.12 14.18
N GLY A 338 -2.68 3.70 14.00
CA GLY A 338 -1.58 3.97 14.93
C GLY A 338 -0.77 5.22 14.53
N HIS A 339 0.55 5.12 14.70
CA HIS A 339 1.49 6.21 14.47
C HIS A 339 2.24 6.12 13.15
N SER A 340 2.52 4.89 12.68
CA SER A 340 3.29 4.66 11.46
C SER A 340 2.43 4.81 10.20
N PHE A 341 3.08 5.03 9.06
CA PHE A 341 2.43 5.02 7.76
C PHE A 341 1.61 3.74 7.57
N ALA A 342 2.22 2.58 7.83
CA ALA A 342 1.60 1.27 7.62
C ALA A 342 0.34 1.05 8.46
N SER A 343 0.23 1.67 9.63
CA SER A 343 -0.93 1.58 10.53
C SER A 343 -2.01 2.64 10.28
N ARG A 344 -1.80 3.55 9.30
CA ARG A 344 -2.74 4.65 8.98
C ARG A 344 -3.39 4.50 7.60
N VAL A 345 -2.97 3.52 6.81
CA VAL A 345 -3.45 3.38 5.42
C VAL A 345 -4.95 3.20 5.33
N ALA A 346 -5.52 2.30 6.13
CA ALA A 346 -6.96 2.08 6.12
C ALA A 346 -7.75 3.30 6.57
N ALA A 347 -7.22 4.11 7.49
CA ALA A 347 -7.83 5.38 7.90
C ALA A 347 -7.84 6.41 6.76
N SER A 348 -6.77 6.49 5.94
CA SER A 348 -6.75 7.33 4.75
C SER A 348 -7.81 6.90 3.74
N LEU A 349 -7.92 5.59 3.47
CA LEU A 349 -8.92 5.04 2.56
C LEU A 349 -10.35 5.33 3.05
N LEU A 350 -10.62 5.15 4.35
CA LEU A 350 -11.91 5.45 4.96
C LEU A 350 -12.26 6.94 4.87
N ASN A 351 -11.28 7.82 5.09
CA ASN A 351 -11.47 9.26 4.93
C ASN A 351 -11.84 9.60 3.48
N ALA A 352 -11.19 8.98 2.50
CA ALA A 352 -11.42 9.22 1.08
C ALA A 352 -12.76 8.70 0.54
N VAL A 353 -13.43 7.79 1.27
CA VAL A 353 -14.81 7.35 0.98
C VAL A 353 -15.86 7.98 1.90
N GLY A 354 -15.48 8.94 2.76
CA GLY A 354 -16.41 9.64 3.65
C GLY A 354 -16.86 8.86 4.88
N LEU A 355 -16.09 7.85 5.32
CA LEU A 355 -16.39 6.97 6.47
C LEU A 355 -15.31 7.06 7.57
N ARG A 356 -14.75 8.24 7.79
CA ARG A 356 -13.67 8.49 8.76
C ARG A 356 -13.98 8.02 10.19
N GLU A 357 -15.25 7.97 10.56
CA GLU A 357 -15.73 7.54 11.89
C GLU A 357 -15.55 6.03 12.14
N LEU A 358 -15.19 5.27 11.11
CA LEU A 358 -14.84 3.85 11.22
C LEU A 358 -13.35 3.63 11.49
N ALA A 359 -12.53 4.67 11.41
CA ALA A 359 -11.15 4.66 11.90
C ALA A 359 -11.14 4.98 13.41
N THR A 360 -10.41 4.19 14.17
CA THR A 360 -10.23 4.33 15.62
C THR A 360 -8.75 4.51 15.94
N TYR A 361 -8.44 5.01 17.13
CA TYR A 361 -7.07 5.40 17.48
C TYR A 361 -6.54 4.69 18.73
N ASP A 362 -7.26 3.67 19.20
CA ASP A 362 -6.84 2.74 20.25
C ASP A 362 -7.61 1.41 20.13
N LEU A 363 -7.08 0.34 20.74
CA LEU A 363 -7.68 -0.99 20.67
C LEU A 363 -9.05 -1.09 21.36
N ALA A 364 -9.30 -0.27 22.41
CA ALA A 364 -10.58 -0.28 23.11
C ALA A 364 -11.69 0.30 22.24
N SER A 365 -11.43 1.45 21.61
CA SER A 365 -12.32 2.08 20.64
C SER A 365 -12.53 1.20 19.39
N TYR A 366 -11.47 0.53 18.89
CA TYR A 366 -11.58 -0.45 17.81
C TYR A 366 -12.55 -1.57 18.18
N LYS A 367 -12.36 -2.17 19.35
CA LYS A 367 -13.26 -3.20 19.88
C LYS A 367 -14.69 -2.69 19.98
N ALA A 368 -14.91 -1.54 20.60
CA ALA A 368 -16.23 -0.94 20.78
C ALA A 368 -16.94 -0.67 19.45
N LYS A 369 -16.21 -0.16 18.43
CA LYS A 369 -16.75 0.13 17.10
C LYS A 369 -17.20 -1.15 16.38
N VAL A 370 -16.41 -2.22 16.40
CA VAL A 370 -16.79 -3.51 15.80
C VAL A 370 -18.03 -4.09 16.49
N LEU A 371 -18.09 -4.04 17.83
CA LEU A 371 -19.24 -4.55 18.58
C LEU A 371 -20.51 -3.74 18.31
N ALA A 372 -20.41 -2.42 18.17
CA ALA A 372 -21.54 -1.57 17.83
C ALA A 372 -22.09 -1.92 16.44
N LEU A 373 -21.24 -2.00 15.42
CA LEU A 373 -21.63 -2.41 14.07
C LEU A 373 -22.19 -3.85 14.05
N ALA A 374 -21.62 -4.77 14.83
CA ALA A 374 -22.11 -6.13 14.93
C ALA A 374 -23.54 -6.19 15.50
N ALA A 375 -23.91 -5.24 16.35
CA ALA A 375 -25.24 -5.16 16.95
C ALA A 375 -26.29 -4.48 16.05
N ASP A 376 -25.86 -3.65 15.10
CA ASP A 376 -26.75 -2.79 14.29
C ASP A 376 -26.69 -3.18 12.81
N ALA A 377 -27.63 -4.04 12.39
CA ALA A 377 -27.76 -4.45 11.00
C ALA A 377 -28.16 -3.29 10.08
N GLY A 378 -28.97 -2.34 10.57
CA GLY A 378 -29.38 -1.16 9.83
C GLY A 378 -28.20 -0.25 9.49
N GLN A 379 -27.30 -0.04 10.46
CA GLN A 379 -26.08 0.74 10.24
C GLN A 379 -25.14 0.05 9.22
N ARG A 380 -24.98 -1.29 9.30
CA ARG A 380 -24.19 -2.02 8.31
C ARG A 380 -24.76 -1.87 6.91
N GLU A 381 -26.07 -1.96 6.75
CA GLU A 381 -26.74 -1.80 5.46
C GLU A 381 -26.64 -0.37 4.93
N ALA A 382 -26.77 0.63 5.79
CA ALA A 382 -26.58 2.04 5.40
C ALA A 382 -25.15 2.29 4.89
N ILE A 383 -24.12 1.74 5.56
CA ILE A 383 -22.72 1.83 5.11
C ILE A 383 -22.55 1.09 3.78
N ARG A 384 -23.12 -0.08 3.62
CA ARG A 384 -23.07 -0.86 2.37
C ARG A 384 -23.66 -0.08 1.20
N THR A 385 -24.83 0.52 1.38
CA THR A 385 -25.49 1.38 0.39
C THR A 385 -24.63 2.59 0.06
N HIS A 386 -24.06 3.24 1.07
CA HIS A 386 -23.13 4.37 0.88
C HIS A 386 -21.92 3.96 0.03
N LEU A 387 -21.27 2.84 0.35
CA LEU A 387 -20.10 2.35 -0.37
C LEU A 387 -20.42 1.98 -1.83
N GLN A 388 -21.62 1.42 -2.10
CA GLN A 388 -22.05 1.13 -3.46
C GLN A 388 -22.19 2.42 -4.30
N ALA A 389 -22.76 3.47 -3.73
CA ALA A 389 -22.83 4.78 -4.39
C ALA A 389 -21.43 5.43 -4.51
N ALA A 390 -20.58 5.27 -3.50
CA ALA A 390 -19.22 5.81 -3.43
C ALA A 390 -18.32 5.35 -4.58
N ARG A 391 -18.56 4.18 -5.18
CA ARG A 391 -17.82 3.71 -6.37
C ARG A 391 -17.82 4.72 -7.52
N GLN A 392 -18.87 5.57 -7.62
CA GLN A 392 -19.03 6.56 -8.68
C GLN A 392 -18.82 8.00 -8.19
N THR A 393 -18.84 8.23 -6.88
CA THR A 393 -18.90 9.60 -6.33
C THR A 393 -17.79 9.93 -5.35
N ALA A 394 -17.14 8.92 -4.76
CA ALA A 394 -16.12 9.17 -3.75
C ALA A 394 -14.76 9.47 -4.38
N PRO A 395 -14.02 10.42 -3.80
CA PRO A 395 -12.67 10.76 -4.27
C PRO A 395 -11.69 9.58 -4.33
N LEU A 396 -11.87 8.56 -3.49
CA LEU A 396 -11.03 7.35 -3.51
C LEU A 396 -11.07 6.62 -4.85
N PHE A 397 -12.20 6.68 -5.54
CA PHE A 397 -12.42 5.96 -6.79
C PHE A 397 -12.46 6.90 -8.02
N ASP A 398 -12.19 8.19 -7.84
CA ASP A 398 -12.09 9.16 -8.93
C ASP A 398 -10.66 9.13 -9.51
N SER A 399 -10.43 8.22 -10.45
CA SER A 399 -9.12 8.01 -11.07
C SER A 399 -8.72 9.16 -12.02
N ASP A 400 -9.66 9.92 -12.58
CA ASP A 400 -9.36 11.10 -13.41
C ASP A 400 -8.76 12.21 -12.53
N ARG A 401 -9.45 12.53 -11.45
CA ARG A 401 -8.94 13.49 -10.47
C ARG A 401 -7.62 13.04 -9.87
N TYR A 402 -7.51 11.76 -9.51
CA TYR A 402 -6.27 11.21 -8.96
C TYR A 402 -5.09 11.40 -9.92
N ALA A 403 -5.27 11.08 -11.21
CA ALA A 403 -4.24 11.22 -12.23
C ALA A 403 -3.83 12.69 -12.42
N GLN A 404 -4.79 13.64 -12.34
CA GLN A 404 -4.50 15.06 -12.38
C GLN A 404 -3.68 15.51 -11.18
N ASP A 405 -4.14 15.21 -9.95
CA ASP A 405 -3.47 15.59 -8.70
C ASP A 405 -2.05 15.01 -8.63
N PHE A 406 -1.88 13.74 -9.01
CA PHE A 406 -0.58 13.07 -9.07
C PHE A 406 0.36 13.71 -10.10
N SER A 407 -0.14 14.00 -11.29
CA SER A 407 0.61 14.65 -12.36
C SER A 407 1.05 16.05 -11.97
N ASP A 408 0.18 16.83 -11.33
CA ASP A 408 0.51 18.17 -10.86
C ASP A 408 1.55 18.14 -9.72
N LEU A 409 1.49 17.12 -8.86
CA LEU A 409 2.50 16.93 -7.82
C LEU A 409 3.89 16.63 -8.41
N LEU A 410 3.98 15.74 -9.41
CA LEU A 410 5.25 15.46 -10.11
C LEU A 410 5.77 16.71 -10.84
N TRP A 411 4.88 17.48 -11.45
CA TRP A 411 5.24 18.73 -12.13
C TRP A 411 5.85 19.75 -11.16
N ARG A 412 5.24 19.93 -9.98
CA ARG A 412 5.76 20.82 -8.91
C ARG A 412 7.14 20.40 -8.41
N MET A 413 7.44 19.10 -8.33
CA MET A 413 8.76 18.60 -7.98
C MET A 413 9.81 18.98 -9.04
N ALA A 414 9.48 18.75 -10.31
CA ALA A 414 10.36 19.07 -11.43
C ALA A 414 10.56 20.60 -11.58
N GLU A 415 9.50 21.39 -11.40
CA GLU A 415 9.56 22.86 -11.45
C GLU A 415 10.48 23.42 -10.37
N ARG A 416 10.40 22.88 -9.14
CA ARG A 416 11.29 23.28 -8.05
C ARG A 416 12.76 23.02 -8.38
N HIS A 417 13.06 21.86 -9.00
CA HIS A 417 14.40 21.55 -9.48
C HIS A 417 14.82 22.50 -10.61
N ALA A 418 13.96 22.78 -11.59
CA ALA A 418 14.24 23.70 -12.70
C ALA A 418 14.57 25.13 -12.22
N GLN A 419 13.99 25.55 -11.11
CA GLN A 419 14.29 26.83 -10.43
C GLN A 419 15.58 26.80 -9.62
N GLY A 420 16.31 25.69 -9.56
CA GLY A 420 17.52 25.52 -8.76
C GLY A 420 17.28 25.45 -7.25
N LEU A 421 16.05 25.20 -6.83
CA LEU A 421 15.66 25.09 -5.42
C LEU A 421 15.88 23.66 -4.91
N ALA A 422 16.39 23.54 -3.68
CA ALA A 422 16.50 22.25 -3.01
C ALA A 422 15.11 21.63 -2.76
N PRO A 423 14.98 20.29 -2.69
CA PRO A 423 13.72 19.64 -2.29
C PRO A 423 13.17 20.20 -0.98
N ASP A 424 11.87 20.39 -0.92
CA ASP A 424 11.14 20.83 0.27
C ASP A 424 9.75 20.21 0.30
N HIS A 425 9.09 20.23 1.46
CA HIS A 425 7.76 19.64 1.60
C HIS A 425 6.76 20.30 0.65
N LEU A 426 6.01 19.46 -0.08
CA LEU A 426 4.95 19.89 -1.00
C LEU A 426 3.61 19.53 -0.40
N LEU A 427 2.96 20.50 0.20
CA LEU A 427 1.62 20.31 0.76
C LEU A 427 0.59 20.20 -0.36
N ALA A 428 -0.54 19.53 -0.05
CA ALA A 428 -1.70 19.48 -0.93
C ALA A 428 -2.21 20.90 -1.23
N VAL A 429 -2.60 21.14 -2.46
CA VAL A 429 -3.16 22.42 -2.94
C VAL A 429 -4.65 22.23 -3.23
#